data_a43c7a684f4d08fe814fe481a6dc765f
#
_entry.id   a43c7a684f4d08fe814fe481a6dc765f
#
_cell.length_a   1.000
_cell.length_b   1.000
_cell.length_c   1.000
_cell.angle_alpha   90.00
_cell.angle_beta   90.00
_cell.angle_gamma   90.00
#
_symmetry.space_group_name_H-M   'P 1'
#
loop_
_entity.id
_entity.type
_entity.pdbx_description
1 polymer ?
#
loop_
_entity_poly.entity_id
_entity_poly.type
_entity_poly.pdbx_seq_one_letter_code
_entity_poly.pdbx_strand_id
1 'polypeptide(L)'
;MSTHRRIALATPHARYDGLEAALGEHGGFDVLRIRLRAELCLETLEAFAPSHVFLPHWSWKVPEAVFTRYECVVFHMTDLPFGRGGSPLQNLVVRGIEQTKLSALRCGAEIDAGPVYLKRDLSTLGTAEEVLLRAAVLMEEMITAIAGGSIAPVPQLGDATHFSRRTPEEGNLSQAITLARVHDMIRMLDASGYPHAFIEVGGLRFEFTRASARHDHVLADVRIALASSKAPR
;
A
#
# COMPACT_ATOMS: atom_id res chain seq x y z
N MET A 1 -20.42 -31.11 -2.29
CA MET A 1 -19.27 -30.51 -2.97
C MET A 1 -19.13 -29.09 -2.48
N SER A 2 -18.10 -28.79 -1.72
CA SER A 2 -17.83 -27.41 -1.28
C SER A 2 -17.44 -26.60 -2.51
N THR A 3 -18.30 -25.71 -2.97
CA THR A 3 -17.93 -24.79 -4.04
C THR A 3 -16.98 -23.74 -3.44
N HIS A 4 -15.69 -23.92 -3.65
CA HIS A 4 -14.69 -22.91 -3.30
C HIS A 4 -15.11 -21.58 -3.93
N ARG A 5 -15.09 -20.49 -3.14
CA ARG A 5 -15.35 -19.15 -3.64
C ARG A 5 -14.13 -18.67 -4.42
N ARG A 6 -14.31 -18.19 -5.62
CA ARG A 6 -13.22 -17.66 -6.45
C ARG A 6 -13.05 -16.15 -6.25
N ILE A 7 -11.81 -15.74 -5.97
CA ILE A 7 -11.43 -14.33 -5.84
C ILE A 7 -10.16 -14.06 -6.65
N ALA A 8 -10.01 -12.83 -7.14
CA ALA A 8 -8.76 -12.37 -7.74
C ALA A 8 -8.00 -11.47 -6.75
N LEU A 9 -6.69 -11.69 -6.62
CA LEU A 9 -5.79 -10.90 -5.78
C LEU A 9 -4.76 -10.20 -6.67
N ALA A 10 -4.99 -8.92 -6.97
CA ALA A 10 -4.17 -8.14 -7.87
C ALA A 10 -3.13 -7.32 -7.08
N THR A 11 -1.88 -7.77 -7.10
CA THR A 11 -0.73 -7.05 -6.50
C THR A 11 0.59 -7.61 -7.05
N PRO A 12 1.54 -6.74 -7.45
CA PRO A 12 2.84 -7.19 -7.98
C PRO A 12 3.82 -7.60 -6.88
N HIS A 13 3.55 -7.25 -5.63
CA HIS A 13 4.51 -7.35 -4.54
C HIS A 13 4.54 -8.75 -3.91
N ALA A 14 5.73 -9.35 -3.82
CA ALA A 14 5.96 -10.67 -3.21
C ALA A 14 5.60 -10.70 -1.70
N ARG A 15 5.62 -9.54 -1.01
CA ARG A 15 5.21 -9.45 0.41
C ARG A 15 3.79 -9.95 0.68
N TYR A 16 2.92 -10.00 -0.35
CA TYR A 16 1.56 -10.51 -0.26
C TYR A 16 1.42 -11.99 -0.67
N ASP A 17 2.53 -12.72 -0.88
CA ASP A 17 2.47 -14.15 -1.20
C ASP A 17 1.94 -14.96 0.00
N GLY A 18 2.30 -14.54 1.23
CA GLY A 18 1.71 -15.11 2.45
C GLY A 18 0.19 -14.87 2.58
N LEU A 19 -0.29 -13.71 2.15
CA LEU A 19 -1.72 -13.40 2.10
C LEU A 19 -2.45 -14.31 1.10
N GLU A 20 -1.88 -14.52 -0.09
CA GLU A 20 -2.42 -15.44 -1.09
C GLU A 20 -2.56 -16.86 -0.53
N ALA A 21 -1.48 -17.37 0.10
CA ALA A 21 -1.47 -18.70 0.71
C ALA A 21 -2.53 -18.83 1.83
N ALA A 22 -2.62 -17.85 2.72
CA ALA A 22 -3.58 -17.86 3.83
C ALA A 22 -5.03 -17.85 3.34
N LEU A 23 -5.35 -17.07 2.31
CA LEU A 23 -6.68 -17.03 1.68
C LEU A 23 -7.05 -18.37 1.04
N GLY A 24 -6.09 -19.08 0.43
CA GLY A 24 -6.30 -20.41 -0.13
C GLY A 24 -6.47 -21.47 0.95
N GLU A 25 -5.55 -21.54 1.91
CA GLU A 25 -5.47 -22.62 2.90
C GLU A 25 -6.53 -22.45 4.02
N HIS A 26 -6.67 -21.26 4.57
CA HIS A 26 -7.55 -20.98 5.72
C HIS A 26 -8.87 -20.35 5.29
N GLY A 27 -8.85 -19.49 4.27
CA GLY A 27 -10.04 -18.81 3.77
C GLY A 27 -10.94 -19.67 2.90
N GLY A 28 -10.43 -20.81 2.37
CA GLY A 28 -11.17 -21.70 1.48
C GLY A 28 -11.53 -21.07 0.14
N PHE A 29 -10.65 -20.16 -0.36
CA PHE A 29 -10.83 -19.52 -1.66
C PHE A 29 -9.95 -20.17 -2.74
N ASP A 30 -10.48 -20.22 -3.96
CA ASP A 30 -9.64 -20.37 -5.15
C ASP A 30 -9.15 -18.96 -5.49
N VAL A 31 -7.82 -18.74 -5.45
CA VAL A 31 -7.22 -17.42 -5.62
C VAL A 31 -6.54 -17.31 -6.99
N LEU A 32 -7.00 -16.38 -7.83
CA LEU A 32 -6.27 -15.96 -9.02
C LEU A 32 -5.31 -14.83 -8.65
N ARG A 33 -4.00 -15.10 -8.68
CA ARG A 33 -2.99 -14.07 -8.48
C ARG A 33 -2.71 -13.30 -9.77
N ILE A 34 -2.89 -11.98 -9.74
CA ILE A 34 -2.57 -11.04 -10.82
C ILE A 34 -1.37 -10.19 -10.40
N ARG A 35 -0.22 -10.35 -11.08
CA ARG A 35 1.03 -9.67 -10.76
C ARG A 35 1.36 -8.53 -11.71
N LEU A 36 0.94 -8.63 -12.97
CA LEU A 36 1.25 -7.67 -14.00
C LEU A 36 0.04 -6.80 -14.32
N ARG A 37 0.30 -5.53 -14.63
CA ARG A 37 -0.76 -4.58 -15.00
C ARG A 37 -1.62 -5.07 -16.17
N ALA A 38 -1.01 -5.71 -17.17
CA ALA A 38 -1.70 -6.21 -18.36
C ALA A 38 -2.62 -7.39 -18.08
N GLU A 39 -2.39 -8.15 -17.00
CA GLU A 39 -3.22 -9.28 -16.61
C GLU A 39 -4.55 -8.86 -15.98
N LEU A 40 -4.65 -7.63 -15.46
CA LEU A 40 -5.89 -7.10 -14.92
C LEU A 40 -6.79 -6.60 -16.07
N CYS A 41 -7.40 -7.54 -16.77
CA CYS A 41 -8.27 -7.31 -17.92
C CYS A 41 -9.49 -8.22 -17.89
N LEU A 42 -10.50 -7.92 -18.70
CA LEU A 42 -11.73 -8.70 -18.75
C LEU A 42 -11.48 -10.16 -19.16
N GLU A 43 -10.65 -10.41 -20.13
CA GLU A 43 -10.35 -11.77 -20.62
C GLU A 43 -9.86 -12.69 -19.50
N THR A 44 -8.87 -12.22 -18.71
CA THR A 44 -8.33 -12.97 -17.56
C THR A 44 -9.40 -13.22 -16.50
N LEU A 45 -10.20 -12.20 -16.19
CA LEU A 45 -11.22 -12.30 -15.15
C LEU A 45 -12.42 -13.13 -15.59
N GLU A 46 -12.84 -13.08 -16.84
CA GLU A 46 -13.93 -13.90 -17.39
C GLU A 46 -13.56 -15.38 -17.38
N ALA A 47 -12.32 -15.71 -17.76
CA ALA A 47 -11.83 -17.10 -17.75
C ALA A 47 -11.84 -17.70 -16.32
N PHE A 48 -11.53 -16.92 -15.29
CA PHE A 48 -11.52 -17.37 -13.91
C PHE A 48 -12.86 -17.18 -13.20
N ALA A 49 -13.65 -16.18 -13.59
CA ALA A 49 -14.94 -15.78 -13.03
C ALA A 49 -14.91 -15.55 -11.49
N PRO A 50 -14.07 -14.64 -10.98
CA PRO A 50 -14.03 -14.32 -9.56
C PRO A 50 -15.28 -13.56 -9.11
N SER A 51 -15.70 -13.74 -7.86
CA SER A 51 -16.75 -12.93 -7.24
C SER A 51 -16.29 -11.50 -6.94
N HIS A 52 -15.02 -11.35 -6.57
CA HIS A 52 -14.39 -10.07 -6.21
C HIS A 52 -12.97 -9.99 -6.76
N VAL A 53 -12.51 -8.78 -7.00
CA VAL A 53 -11.12 -8.45 -7.32
C VAL A 53 -10.56 -7.58 -6.19
N PHE A 54 -9.68 -8.12 -5.38
CA PHE A 54 -9.01 -7.40 -4.31
C PHE A 54 -7.66 -6.86 -4.79
N LEU A 55 -7.35 -5.60 -4.44
CA LEU A 55 -6.20 -4.86 -4.96
C LEU A 55 -5.28 -4.36 -3.82
N PRO A 56 -4.56 -5.25 -3.12
CA PRO A 56 -3.57 -4.84 -2.13
C PRO A 56 -2.41 -4.09 -2.76
N HIS A 57 -2.19 -2.84 -2.36
CA HIS A 57 -1.06 -2.03 -2.80
C HIS A 57 -0.90 -1.98 -4.34
N TRP A 58 -2.02 -1.91 -5.06
CA TRP A 58 -2.05 -1.76 -6.50
C TRP A 58 -1.78 -0.30 -6.88
N SER A 59 -0.71 -0.05 -7.62
CA SER A 59 -0.22 1.31 -7.91
C SER A 59 -0.70 1.87 -9.26
N TRP A 60 -1.43 1.09 -10.03
CA TRP A 60 -1.94 1.50 -11.35
C TRP A 60 -3.45 1.77 -11.30
N LYS A 61 -3.91 2.58 -12.25
CA LYS A 61 -5.34 2.77 -12.44
C LYS A 61 -6.00 1.45 -12.84
N VAL A 62 -7.07 1.08 -12.16
CA VAL A 62 -7.89 -0.07 -12.52
C VAL A 62 -8.66 0.28 -13.80
N PRO A 63 -8.68 -0.57 -14.84
CA PRO A 63 -9.44 -0.30 -16.04
C PRO A 63 -10.94 -0.14 -15.76
N GLU A 64 -11.59 0.82 -16.40
CA GLU A 64 -13.03 1.08 -16.22
C GLU A 64 -13.87 -0.15 -16.53
N ALA A 65 -13.56 -0.84 -17.63
CA ALA A 65 -14.23 -2.08 -18.01
C ALA A 65 -14.17 -3.17 -16.91
N VAL A 66 -13.13 -3.16 -16.07
CA VAL A 66 -12.98 -4.12 -14.97
C VAL A 66 -13.86 -3.71 -13.79
N PHE A 67 -13.71 -2.47 -13.25
CA PHE A 67 -14.45 -2.08 -12.05
C PHE A 67 -15.95 -1.83 -12.28
N THR A 68 -16.40 -1.70 -13.53
CA THR A 68 -17.84 -1.64 -13.86
C THR A 68 -18.48 -3.01 -13.92
N ARG A 69 -17.71 -4.07 -14.22
CA ARG A 69 -18.21 -5.43 -14.39
C ARG A 69 -17.96 -6.33 -13.17
N TYR A 70 -16.90 -6.07 -12.43
CA TYR A 70 -16.49 -6.85 -11.25
C TYR A 70 -16.49 -5.99 -10.00
N GLU A 71 -16.82 -6.61 -8.88
CA GLU A 71 -16.69 -5.99 -7.56
C GLU A 71 -15.21 -5.85 -7.21
N CYS A 72 -14.66 -4.66 -7.44
CA CYS A 72 -13.26 -4.34 -7.20
C CYS A 72 -13.09 -3.62 -5.87
N VAL A 73 -12.24 -4.16 -4.98
CA VAL A 73 -11.98 -3.62 -3.64
C VAL A 73 -10.52 -3.20 -3.53
N VAL A 74 -10.28 -1.92 -3.28
CA VAL A 74 -8.95 -1.36 -3.02
C VAL A 74 -8.73 -1.17 -1.53
N PHE A 75 -7.45 -1.22 -1.11
CA PHE A 75 -7.07 -0.99 0.28
C PHE A 75 -6.26 0.29 0.39
N HIS A 76 -6.72 1.21 1.24
CA HIS A 76 -6.10 2.51 1.44
C HIS A 76 -5.75 2.73 2.91
N MET A 77 -4.50 3.16 3.20
CA MET A 77 -3.98 3.26 4.57
C MET A 77 -4.26 4.63 5.20
N THR A 78 -5.53 5.08 5.13
CA THR A 78 -6.01 6.26 5.86
C THR A 78 -7.43 6.03 6.36
N ASP A 79 -7.85 6.85 7.32
CA ASP A 79 -9.25 6.90 7.77
C ASP A 79 -10.08 7.75 6.80
N LEU A 80 -10.43 7.18 5.65
CA LEU A 80 -11.20 7.86 4.60
C LEU A 80 -12.49 8.50 5.16
N PRO A 81 -12.84 9.72 4.72
CA PRO A 81 -12.34 10.47 3.57
C PRO A 81 -11.05 11.26 3.79
N PHE A 82 -10.41 11.15 4.95
CA PHE A 82 -9.12 11.78 5.21
C PHE A 82 -8.01 11.12 4.38
N GLY A 83 -7.23 11.93 3.64
CA GLY A 83 -6.00 11.49 2.98
C GLY A 83 -6.21 10.61 1.76
N ARG A 84 -7.23 10.87 0.90
CA ARG A 84 -7.34 10.27 -0.43
C ARG A 84 -6.10 10.56 -1.26
N GLY A 85 -5.72 9.67 -2.17
CA GLY A 85 -4.64 9.90 -3.14
C GLY A 85 -3.33 9.21 -2.82
N GLY A 86 -2.20 9.84 -3.25
CA GLY A 86 -0.90 9.17 -3.33
C GLY A 86 -0.12 9.07 -2.02
N SER A 87 0.71 8.03 -1.91
CA SER A 87 1.69 7.82 -0.83
C SER A 87 1.11 7.97 0.58
N PRO A 88 0.01 7.27 0.91
CA PRO A 88 -0.70 7.47 2.18
C PRO A 88 0.21 7.26 3.40
N LEU A 89 0.95 6.16 3.46
CA LEU A 89 1.84 5.86 4.58
C LEU A 89 2.88 6.95 4.81
N GLN A 90 3.60 7.37 3.76
CA GLN A 90 4.62 8.40 3.87
C GLN A 90 4.02 9.74 4.28
N ASN A 91 2.84 10.07 3.76
CA ASN A 91 2.13 11.30 4.12
C ASN A 91 1.64 11.31 5.56
N LEU A 92 1.28 10.15 6.13
CA LEU A 92 0.93 10.01 7.55
C LEU A 92 2.17 10.19 8.43
N VAL A 93 3.26 9.47 8.12
CA VAL A 93 4.50 9.53 8.92
C VAL A 93 5.08 10.93 8.99
N VAL A 94 5.16 11.66 7.86
CA VAL A 94 5.69 13.04 7.87
C VAL A 94 4.82 14.03 8.64
N ARG A 95 3.58 13.67 8.96
CA ARG A 95 2.66 14.44 9.81
C ARG A 95 2.66 13.98 11.27
N GLY A 96 3.50 13.00 11.63
CA GLY A 96 3.56 12.44 12.97
C GLY A 96 2.33 11.64 13.37
N ILE A 97 1.58 11.13 12.40
CA ILE A 97 0.38 10.32 12.67
C ILE A 97 0.81 8.88 12.88
N GLU A 98 0.72 8.41 14.12
CA GLU A 98 1.15 7.06 14.53
C GLU A 98 0.04 6.01 14.45
N GLN A 99 -1.23 6.44 14.44
CA GLN A 99 -2.39 5.58 14.33
C GLN A 99 -3.30 6.05 13.19
N THR A 100 -3.74 5.12 12.38
CA THR A 100 -4.64 5.36 11.25
C THR A 100 -5.62 4.21 11.09
N LYS A 101 -6.36 4.19 9.99
CA LYS A 101 -7.17 3.05 9.57
C LYS A 101 -6.64 2.48 8.25
N LEU A 102 -6.76 1.17 8.12
CA LEU A 102 -6.77 0.52 6.82
C LEU A 102 -8.23 0.49 6.36
N SER A 103 -8.54 1.17 5.26
CA SER A 103 -9.89 1.23 4.68
C SER A 103 -9.97 0.32 3.46
N ALA A 104 -10.93 -0.61 3.43
CA ALA A 104 -11.31 -1.35 2.24
C ALA A 104 -12.50 -0.66 1.58
N LEU A 105 -12.37 -0.26 0.33
CA LEU A 105 -13.40 0.51 -0.36
C LEU A 105 -13.61 -0.02 -1.78
N ARG A 106 -14.82 0.18 -2.31
CA ARG A 106 -15.15 -0.14 -3.71
C ARG A 106 -14.35 0.77 -4.64
N CYS A 107 -13.72 0.17 -5.64
CA CYS A 107 -13.07 0.92 -6.71
C CYS A 107 -14.11 1.64 -7.58
N GLY A 108 -13.78 2.84 -8.01
CA GLY A 108 -14.60 3.65 -8.91
C GLY A 108 -13.76 4.55 -9.79
N ALA A 109 -14.42 5.45 -10.52
CA ALA A 109 -13.76 6.38 -11.44
C ALA A 109 -12.86 7.40 -10.72
N GLU A 110 -13.29 7.87 -9.53
CA GLU A 110 -12.56 8.80 -8.69
C GLU A 110 -11.67 8.04 -7.69
N ILE A 111 -10.41 8.46 -7.57
CA ILE A 111 -9.43 7.79 -6.70
C ILE A 111 -9.84 7.92 -5.23
N ASP A 112 -9.87 6.77 -4.55
CA ASP A 112 -10.15 6.60 -3.12
C ASP A 112 -11.46 7.24 -2.62
N ALA A 113 -12.41 7.52 -3.54
CA ALA A 113 -13.70 8.14 -3.23
C ALA A 113 -14.88 7.17 -3.11
N GLY A 114 -14.68 5.91 -3.47
CA GLY A 114 -15.74 4.90 -3.43
C GLY A 114 -16.28 4.62 -2.03
N PRO A 115 -17.44 3.97 -1.92
CA PRO A 115 -18.02 3.59 -0.64
C PRO A 115 -17.14 2.56 0.07
N VAL A 116 -17.08 2.64 1.41
CA VAL A 116 -16.20 1.85 2.29
C VAL A 116 -16.94 0.62 2.81
N TYR A 117 -16.32 -0.55 2.66
CA TYR A 117 -16.81 -1.81 3.26
C TYR A 117 -16.46 -1.91 4.74
N LEU A 118 -15.18 -1.76 5.03
CA LEU A 118 -14.62 -1.96 6.37
C LEU A 118 -13.46 -1.01 6.62
N LYS A 119 -13.23 -0.73 7.90
CA LYS A 119 -12.01 -0.09 8.40
C LYS A 119 -11.46 -0.91 9.55
N ARG A 120 -10.12 -0.99 9.65
CA ARG A 120 -9.39 -1.61 10.76
C ARG A 120 -8.30 -0.66 11.25
N ASP A 121 -8.05 -0.66 12.55
CA ASP A 121 -6.98 0.14 13.15
C ASP A 121 -5.63 -0.34 12.63
N LEU A 122 -4.78 0.60 12.22
CA LEU A 122 -3.44 0.35 11.71
C LEU A 122 -2.45 1.32 12.36
N SER A 123 -1.44 0.75 13.05
CA SER A 123 -0.31 1.54 13.53
C SER A 123 0.70 1.79 12.42
N THR A 124 1.18 3.03 12.30
CA THR A 124 2.26 3.44 11.38
C THR A 124 3.64 3.42 12.03
N LEU A 125 3.76 2.86 13.23
CA LEU A 125 5.04 2.67 13.91
C LEU A 125 5.84 1.55 13.24
N GLY A 126 7.16 1.71 13.24
CA GLY A 126 8.11 0.81 12.57
C GLY A 126 8.48 1.29 11.16
N THR A 127 9.13 0.41 10.40
CA THR A 127 9.49 0.62 9.00
C THR A 127 8.28 0.53 8.09
N ALA A 128 8.39 1.07 6.87
CA ALA A 128 7.32 0.92 5.87
C ALA A 128 7.01 -0.56 5.59
N GLU A 129 8.04 -1.43 5.54
CA GLU A 129 7.84 -2.87 5.34
C GLU A 129 7.02 -3.50 6.46
N GLU A 130 7.35 -3.18 7.74
CA GLU A 130 6.61 -3.71 8.90
C GLU A 130 5.15 -3.24 8.91
N VAL A 131 4.89 -1.99 8.54
CA VAL A 131 3.51 -1.47 8.41
C VAL A 131 2.74 -2.18 7.30
N LEU A 132 3.38 -2.41 6.15
CA LEU A 132 2.76 -3.12 5.02
C LEU A 132 2.49 -4.59 5.33
N LEU A 133 3.38 -5.27 6.05
CA LEU A 133 3.15 -6.65 6.53
C LEU A 133 2.01 -6.72 7.56
N ARG A 134 1.94 -5.75 8.48
CA ARG A 134 0.84 -5.62 9.43
C ARG A 134 -0.50 -5.39 8.71
N ALA A 135 -0.48 -4.53 7.69
CA ALA A 135 -1.66 -4.31 6.85
C ALA A 135 -2.10 -5.58 6.10
N ALA A 136 -1.15 -6.44 5.68
CA ALA A 136 -1.48 -7.70 4.99
C ALA A 136 -2.31 -8.64 5.88
N VAL A 137 -1.99 -8.73 7.17
CA VAL A 137 -2.77 -9.53 8.14
C VAL A 137 -4.19 -8.99 8.27
N LEU A 138 -4.35 -7.67 8.37
CA LEU A 138 -5.68 -7.05 8.42
C LEU A 138 -6.45 -7.25 7.09
N MET A 139 -5.75 -7.23 5.95
CA MET A 139 -6.37 -7.49 4.64
C MET A 139 -6.95 -8.89 4.54
N GLU A 140 -6.29 -9.91 5.10
CA GLU A 140 -6.80 -11.29 5.14
C GLU A 140 -8.19 -11.36 5.81
N GLU A 141 -8.31 -10.78 7.01
CA GLU A 141 -9.59 -10.67 7.71
C GLU A 141 -10.65 -9.92 6.88
N MET A 142 -10.26 -8.77 6.32
CA MET A 142 -11.18 -7.91 5.57
C MET A 142 -11.64 -8.57 4.27
N ILE A 143 -10.75 -9.24 3.53
CA ILE A 143 -11.06 -9.99 2.31
C ILE A 143 -12.04 -11.13 2.63
N THR A 144 -11.75 -11.91 3.67
CA THR A 144 -12.62 -13.03 4.09
C THR A 144 -14.02 -12.54 4.46
N ALA A 145 -14.11 -11.46 5.21
CA ALA A 145 -15.38 -10.87 5.62
C ALA A 145 -16.18 -10.30 4.43
N ILE A 146 -15.54 -9.57 3.51
CA ILE A 146 -16.18 -8.97 2.33
C ILE A 146 -16.61 -10.06 1.36
N ALA A 147 -15.74 -11.00 1.01
CA ALA A 147 -16.07 -12.12 0.13
C ALA A 147 -17.15 -13.05 0.73
N GLY A 148 -17.35 -13.00 2.05
CA GLY A 148 -18.46 -13.65 2.76
C GLY A 148 -19.84 -13.13 2.35
N GLY A 149 -19.93 -11.94 1.75
CA GLY A 149 -21.14 -11.39 1.15
C GLY A 149 -22.11 -10.74 2.12
N SER A 150 -21.75 -10.60 3.42
CA SER A 150 -22.62 -10.01 4.46
C SER A 150 -22.41 -8.51 4.69
N ILE A 151 -21.42 -7.90 3.99
CA ILE A 151 -21.01 -6.51 4.20
C ILE A 151 -21.34 -5.68 2.97
N ALA A 152 -22.26 -4.72 3.10
CA ALA A 152 -22.52 -3.72 2.07
C ALA A 152 -21.63 -2.50 2.28
N PRO A 153 -21.03 -1.93 1.22
CA PRO A 153 -20.23 -0.73 1.35
C PRO A 153 -21.09 0.51 1.58
N VAL A 154 -20.61 1.42 2.43
CA VAL A 154 -21.32 2.63 2.85
C VAL A 154 -20.60 3.87 2.29
N PRO A 155 -21.31 4.87 1.74
CA PRO A 155 -20.69 6.11 1.27
C PRO A 155 -19.81 6.76 2.35
N GLN A 156 -18.70 7.35 1.92
CA GLN A 156 -17.85 8.12 2.83
C GLN A 156 -18.60 9.37 3.31
N LEU A 157 -18.46 9.69 4.59
CA LEU A 157 -19.09 10.87 5.21
C LEU A 157 -18.02 11.82 5.72
N GLY A 158 -18.26 13.14 5.63
CA GLY A 158 -17.36 14.20 6.06
C GLY A 158 -16.53 14.78 4.92
N ASP A 159 -15.68 15.77 5.28
CA ASP A 159 -14.85 16.49 4.31
C ASP A 159 -13.65 15.67 3.88
N ALA A 160 -13.48 15.53 2.57
CA ALA A 160 -12.35 14.81 2.00
C ALA A 160 -11.08 15.69 2.01
N THR A 161 -9.98 15.10 2.44
CA THR A 161 -8.65 15.68 2.25
C THR A 161 -7.85 14.85 1.26
N HIS A 162 -6.85 15.46 0.61
CA HIS A 162 -6.09 14.79 -0.45
C HIS A 162 -4.60 14.82 -0.13
N PHE A 163 -3.93 13.71 -0.40
CA PHE A 163 -2.49 13.56 -0.33
C PHE A 163 -1.90 13.57 -1.74
N SER A 164 -0.88 14.38 -1.93
CA SER A 164 -0.05 14.33 -3.14
C SER A 164 0.84 13.10 -3.12
N ARG A 165 1.04 12.49 -4.30
CA ARG A 165 2.02 11.42 -4.44
C ARG A 165 3.42 12.01 -4.23
N ARG A 166 4.17 11.40 -3.33
CA ARG A 166 5.55 11.82 -3.05
C ARG A 166 6.49 11.36 -4.16
N THR A 167 7.54 12.15 -4.37
CA THR A 167 8.59 11.83 -5.33
C THR A 167 9.83 11.26 -4.63
N PRO A 168 10.70 10.52 -5.34
CA PRO A 168 11.94 10.02 -4.75
C PRO A 168 12.84 11.12 -4.18
N GLU A 169 12.84 12.32 -4.77
CA GLU A 169 13.65 13.49 -4.35
C GLU A 169 13.27 13.97 -2.95
N GLU A 170 12.02 13.79 -2.54
CA GLU A 170 11.55 14.12 -1.20
C GLU A 170 12.11 13.19 -0.10
N GLY A 171 12.82 12.11 -0.50
CA GLY A 171 13.61 11.26 0.39
C GLY A 171 14.99 11.81 0.74
N ASN A 172 15.38 12.97 0.21
CA ASN A 172 16.67 13.60 0.49
C ASN A 172 16.72 14.13 1.93
N LEU A 173 17.63 13.57 2.75
CA LEU A 173 17.78 13.92 4.16
C LEU A 173 18.47 15.27 4.40
N SER A 174 19.06 15.90 3.39
CA SER A 174 19.77 17.19 3.53
C SER A 174 18.87 18.31 4.07
N GLN A 175 17.55 18.15 3.99
CA GLN A 175 16.55 19.10 4.51
C GLN A 175 16.04 18.74 5.91
N ALA A 176 16.48 17.61 6.47
CA ALA A 176 16.04 17.19 7.80
C ALA A 176 16.84 17.94 8.88
N ILE A 177 16.16 18.68 9.74
CA ILE A 177 16.76 19.51 10.78
C ILE A 177 16.63 18.94 12.21
N THR A 178 16.00 17.77 12.35
CA THR A 178 15.87 17.07 13.62
C THR A 178 16.12 15.59 13.48
N LEU A 179 16.61 14.94 14.56
CA LEU A 179 16.82 13.48 14.59
C LEU A 179 15.52 12.71 14.37
N ALA A 180 14.40 13.17 14.91
CA ALA A 180 13.09 12.57 14.69
C ALA A 180 12.71 12.59 13.20
N ARG A 181 12.97 13.71 12.53
CA ARG A 181 12.69 13.83 11.08
C ARG A 181 13.58 12.92 10.25
N VAL A 182 14.87 12.79 10.58
CA VAL A 182 15.80 11.84 9.93
C VAL A 182 15.27 10.42 10.09
N HIS A 183 14.93 10.02 11.31
CA HIS A 183 14.39 8.69 11.61
C HIS A 183 13.11 8.41 10.81
N ASP A 184 12.14 9.33 10.82
CA ASP A 184 10.88 9.18 10.09
C ASP A 184 11.07 9.08 8.57
N MET A 185 11.94 9.90 8.00
CA MET A 185 12.24 9.86 6.57
C MET A 185 12.89 8.56 6.15
N ILE A 186 13.76 7.97 6.97
CA ILE A 186 14.36 6.66 6.68
C ILE A 186 13.30 5.57 6.81
N ARG A 187 12.62 5.44 7.95
CA ARG A 187 11.69 4.34 8.22
C ARG A 187 10.50 4.29 7.27
N MET A 188 9.97 5.46 6.83
CA MET A 188 8.83 5.51 5.92
C MET A 188 9.14 5.09 4.48
N LEU A 189 10.43 5.00 4.13
CA LEU A 189 10.92 4.57 2.82
C LEU A 189 11.65 3.22 2.89
N ASP A 190 11.73 2.62 4.08
CA ASP A 190 12.38 1.35 4.30
C ASP A 190 11.41 0.18 4.05
N ALA A 191 11.22 -0.10 2.76
CA ALA A 191 10.44 -1.22 2.26
C ALA A 191 10.97 -1.67 0.90
N SER A 192 10.81 -2.94 0.60
CA SER A 192 11.17 -3.49 -0.70
C SER A 192 10.40 -2.79 -1.84
N GLY A 193 11.12 -2.31 -2.85
CA GLY A 193 10.56 -1.61 -4.00
C GLY A 193 10.29 -0.11 -3.77
N TYR A 194 10.65 0.45 -2.60
CA TYR A 194 10.60 1.88 -2.34
C TYR A 194 11.97 2.53 -2.61
N PRO A 195 11.99 3.81 -3.07
CA PRO A 195 13.22 4.58 -3.10
C PRO A 195 13.62 4.92 -1.66
N HIS A 196 14.83 4.49 -1.24
CA HIS A 196 15.30 4.75 0.12
C HIS A 196 15.60 6.24 0.36
N ALA A 197 15.55 6.66 1.63
CA ALA A 197 16.03 7.97 2.03
C ALA A 197 17.53 8.09 1.75
N PHE A 198 18.00 9.27 1.35
CA PHE A 198 19.37 9.43 0.86
C PHE A 198 19.98 10.79 1.14
N ILE A 199 21.32 10.86 1.01
CA ILE A 199 22.09 12.10 0.87
C ILE A 199 23.02 11.93 -0.34
N GLU A 200 23.25 13.00 -1.09
CA GLU A 200 24.26 13.03 -2.16
C GLU A 200 25.35 14.04 -1.81
N VAL A 201 26.61 13.56 -1.79
CA VAL A 201 27.79 14.36 -1.47
C VAL A 201 28.97 13.89 -2.36
N GLY A 202 29.69 14.82 -2.98
CA GLY A 202 30.92 14.52 -3.74
C GLY A 202 30.73 13.53 -4.88
N GLY A 203 29.56 13.49 -5.50
CA GLY A 203 29.25 12.53 -6.58
C GLY A 203 28.90 11.12 -6.06
N LEU A 204 28.75 10.94 -4.75
CA LEU A 204 28.31 9.71 -4.13
C LEU A 204 26.88 9.88 -3.57
N ARG A 205 26.11 8.80 -3.64
CA ARG A 205 24.77 8.65 -3.05
C ARG A 205 24.83 7.67 -1.89
N PHE A 206 24.40 8.14 -0.73
CA PHE A 206 24.29 7.38 0.52
C PHE A 206 22.81 7.09 0.75
N GLU A 207 22.40 5.83 0.65
CA GLU A 207 21.03 5.37 0.89
C GLU A 207 20.93 4.71 2.26
N PHE A 208 19.91 5.07 3.04
CA PHE A 208 19.76 4.68 4.43
C PHE A 208 18.57 3.74 4.63
N THR A 209 18.78 2.71 5.46
CA THR A 209 17.78 1.73 5.87
C THR A 209 17.96 1.38 7.34
N ARG A 210 17.00 0.66 7.93
CA ARG A 210 17.05 0.12 9.30
C ARG A 210 17.38 1.17 10.37
N ALA A 211 16.71 2.33 10.29
CA ALA A 211 16.92 3.41 11.24
C ALA A 211 16.45 3.01 12.63
N SER A 212 17.27 3.33 13.63
CA SER A 212 16.97 3.14 15.05
C SER A 212 17.23 4.43 15.80
N ALA A 213 16.19 5.04 16.37
CA ALA A 213 16.31 6.26 17.16
C ALA A 213 16.95 5.97 18.51
N ARG A 214 17.87 6.85 18.93
CA ARG A 214 18.49 6.90 20.25
C ARG A 214 18.21 8.27 20.86
N HIS A 215 18.67 8.46 22.10
CA HIS A 215 18.42 9.70 22.82
C HIS A 215 18.99 10.93 22.08
N ASP A 216 20.22 10.83 21.60
CA ASP A 216 21.01 11.91 21.02
C ASP A 216 21.47 11.68 19.58
N HIS A 217 21.10 10.53 18.96
CA HIS A 217 21.47 10.18 17.58
C HIS A 217 20.50 9.20 16.96
N VAL A 218 20.64 8.98 15.64
CA VAL A 218 19.99 7.91 14.88
C VAL A 218 21.06 6.98 14.33
N LEU A 219 20.94 5.69 14.58
CA LEU A 219 21.71 4.65 13.91
C LEU A 219 20.97 4.20 12.67
N ALA A 220 21.69 3.97 11.58
CA ALA A 220 21.12 3.42 10.36
C ALA A 220 22.18 2.67 9.56
N ASP A 221 21.77 1.71 8.75
CA ASP A 221 22.64 1.12 7.74
C ASP A 221 22.72 2.02 6.53
N VAL A 222 23.87 1.99 5.86
CA VAL A 222 24.13 2.78 4.68
C VAL A 222 24.63 1.94 3.51
N ARG A 223 24.07 2.16 2.34
CA ARG A 223 24.59 1.69 1.04
C ARG A 223 25.15 2.89 0.29
N ILE A 224 26.41 2.79 -0.14
CA ILE A 224 27.09 3.87 -0.88
C ILE A 224 27.27 3.45 -2.34
N ALA A 225 26.85 4.32 -3.25
CA ALA A 225 27.00 4.13 -4.69
C ALA A 225 27.41 5.44 -5.37
N LEU A 226 27.82 5.39 -6.63
CA LEU A 226 27.94 6.61 -7.43
C LEU A 226 26.55 7.25 -7.56
N ALA A 227 26.47 8.57 -7.39
CA ALA A 227 25.28 9.30 -7.74
C ALA A 227 25.03 9.11 -9.23
N SER A 228 23.85 8.53 -9.58
CA SER A 228 23.50 8.36 -10.99
C SER A 228 23.48 9.73 -11.65
N SER A 229 24.33 9.96 -12.66
CA SER A 229 24.11 11.08 -13.55
C SER A 229 22.68 10.95 -14.08
N LYS A 230 21.83 11.97 -13.88
CA LYS A 230 20.48 11.98 -14.45
C LYS A 230 20.62 11.63 -15.93
N ALA A 231 20.12 10.45 -16.32
CA ALA A 231 19.93 10.19 -17.73
C ALA A 231 19.10 11.34 -18.30
N PRO A 232 19.49 11.94 -19.42
CA PRO A 232 18.68 12.99 -20.04
C PRO A 232 17.28 12.42 -20.32
N ARG A 233 16.26 13.19 -19.96
CA ARG A 233 14.84 12.88 -20.19
C ARG A 233 14.54 12.76 -21.66
#